data_f0b6d8b0cf60a0ab2ac6fec2d265fb29
#
_entry.id   f0b6d8b0cf60a0ab2ac6fec2d265fb29
#
_cell.length_a   1.000
_cell.length_b   1.000
_cell.length_c   1.000
_cell.angle_alpha   90.00
_cell.angle_beta   90.00
_cell.angle_gamma   90.00
#
_symmetry.space_group_name_H-M   'P 1'
#
loop_
_entity.id
_entity.type
_entity.pdbx_description
1 polymer ?
#
loop_
_entity_poly.entity_id
_entity_poly.type
_entity_poly.pdbx_seq_one_letter_code
_entity_poly.pdbx_strand_id
1 'polypeptide(L)'
;NADVIVLALYPEDIKEALSKLKFSLQKRIKSNYEQKLTILCGTNKNHMMSKLENFLLDDLKIEKEWYCSNVALRDMIIRRSSNSDAKDAVQLTTKIVQTLLIQSPVYFDVSKFKWFELNNNLEMMKDIKLFTYNSPHAACAYVGYKYGYQTIEEASKNKDIKTIMEACVLEAKKGILSSFEITAEELDDFVEKANETLNK
;
A
#
# COMPACT_ATOMS: atom_id res chain seq x y z
N ASN A 1 23.51 -6.77 9.23
CA ASN A 1 23.81 -6.05 7.99
C ASN A 1 22.73 -6.40 6.97
N ALA A 2 21.65 -5.60 6.95
CA ALA A 2 20.58 -5.77 5.97
C ALA A 2 20.63 -4.61 4.98
N ASP A 3 20.39 -4.88 3.70
CA ASP A 3 20.30 -3.88 2.64
C ASP A 3 18.86 -3.45 2.41
N VAL A 4 17.93 -4.32 2.79
CA VAL A 4 16.49 -4.11 2.70
C VAL A 4 15.83 -4.50 4.01
N ILE A 5 14.95 -3.64 4.50
CA ILE A 5 14.06 -3.91 5.63
C ILE A 5 12.63 -3.74 5.14
N VAL A 6 11.78 -4.72 5.39
CA VAL A 6 10.35 -4.65 5.05
C VAL A 6 9.54 -4.53 6.34
N LEU A 7 8.78 -3.47 6.45
CA LEU A 7 7.86 -3.21 7.56
C LEU A 7 6.42 -3.48 7.07
N ALA A 8 5.98 -4.73 7.17
CA ALA A 8 4.60 -5.15 6.88
C ALA A 8 3.79 -5.09 8.17
N LEU A 9 3.44 -3.88 8.60
CA LEU A 9 2.84 -3.57 9.89
C LEU A 9 1.58 -2.72 9.73
N TYR A 10 0.77 -2.66 10.79
CA TYR A 10 -0.28 -1.65 10.87
C TYR A 10 0.33 -0.24 10.90
N PRO A 11 -0.38 0.77 10.38
CA PRO A 11 0.16 2.14 10.29
C PRO A 11 0.64 2.71 11.62
N GLU A 12 -0.04 2.39 12.71
CA GLU A 12 0.26 2.83 14.09
C GLU A 12 1.57 2.24 14.63
N ASP A 13 1.93 1.02 14.20
CA ASP A 13 3.09 0.29 14.71
C ASP A 13 4.41 0.65 14.00
N ILE A 14 4.33 1.30 12.83
CA ILE A 14 5.52 1.62 12.00
C ILE A 14 6.48 2.53 12.76
N LYS A 15 5.99 3.54 13.47
CA LYS A 15 6.86 4.44 14.25
C LYS A 15 7.59 3.71 15.37
N GLU A 16 6.95 2.76 16.04
CA GLU A 16 7.60 1.94 17.05
C GLU A 16 8.70 1.07 16.44
N ALA A 17 8.43 0.44 15.30
CA ALA A 17 9.43 -0.34 14.57
C ALA A 17 10.64 0.50 14.15
N LEU A 18 10.42 1.71 13.60
CA LEU A 18 11.47 2.66 13.27
C LEU A 18 12.27 3.09 14.49
N SER A 19 11.62 3.29 15.65
CA SER A 19 12.30 3.60 16.92
C SER A 19 13.27 2.49 17.33
N LYS A 20 12.87 1.23 17.15
CA LYS A 20 13.75 0.07 17.41
C LYS A 20 14.95 0.00 16.46
N LEU A 21 14.84 0.55 15.26
CA LEU A 21 15.94 0.64 14.30
C LEU A 21 16.94 1.77 14.62
N LYS A 22 16.57 2.76 15.43
CA LYS A 22 17.40 3.94 15.76
C LYS A 22 18.85 3.58 16.09
N PHE A 23 19.05 2.66 17.01
CA PHE A 23 20.40 2.25 17.45
C PHE A 23 21.22 1.67 16.27
N SER A 24 20.58 0.85 15.43
CA SER A 24 21.25 0.26 14.26
C SER A 24 21.61 1.29 13.21
N LEU A 25 20.76 2.31 12.99
CA LEU A 25 21.04 3.43 12.08
C LEU A 25 22.20 4.28 12.63
N GLN A 26 22.17 4.62 13.90
CA GLN A 26 23.25 5.36 14.56
C GLN A 26 24.60 4.61 14.53
N LYS A 27 24.55 3.27 14.63
CA LYS A 27 25.76 2.45 14.49
C LYS A 27 26.31 2.50 13.07
N ARG A 28 25.45 2.50 12.03
CA ARG A 28 25.87 2.68 10.63
C ARG A 28 26.53 4.03 10.41
N ILE A 29 25.99 5.12 10.94
CA ILE A 29 26.57 6.47 10.88
C ILE A 29 27.99 6.44 11.48
N LYS A 30 28.12 5.97 12.70
CA LYS A 30 29.42 5.95 13.42
C LYS A 30 30.47 5.09 12.76
N SER A 31 30.10 4.00 12.10
CA SER A 31 31.03 3.10 11.41
C SER A 31 31.32 3.52 9.97
N ASN A 32 30.79 4.65 9.51
CA ASN A 32 30.88 5.11 8.12
C ASN A 32 30.53 3.99 7.12
N TYR A 33 29.44 3.28 7.41
CA TYR A 33 29.03 2.12 6.63
C TYR A 33 28.47 2.56 5.28
N GLU A 34 29.18 2.24 4.21
CA GLU A 34 28.88 2.72 2.86
C GLU A 34 27.65 2.05 2.22
N GLN A 35 27.24 0.88 2.73
CA GLN A 35 26.14 0.13 2.15
C GLN A 35 24.81 0.83 2.42
N LYS A 36 24.12 1.19 1.35
CA LYS A 36 22.84 1.87 1.37
C LYS A 36 21.73 0.95 1.88
N LEU A 37 20.70 1.52 2.46
CA LEU A 37 19.57 0.82 3.06
C LEU A 37 18.27 1.26 2.41
N THR A 38 17.45 0.31 2.00
CA THR A 38 16.05 0.55 1.65
C THR A 38 15.13 0.04 2.75
N ILE A 39 14.22 0.90 3.24
CA ILE A 39 13.17 0.54 4.19
C ILE A 39 11.84 0.63 3.45
N LEU A 40 11.19 -0.50 3.26
CA LEU A 40 9.89 -0.61 2.59
C LEU A 40 8.76 -0.64 3.62
N CYS A 41 7.80 0.26 3.50
CA CYS A 41 6.63 0.33 4.37
C CYS A 41 5.39 -0.23 3.67
N GLY A 42 5.05 -1.49 3.99
CA GLY A 42 3.88 -2.18 3.45
C GLY A 42 2.63 -1.93 4.29
N THR A 43 1.97 -0.80 4.09
CA THR A 43 0.71 -0.44 4.77
C THR A 43 -0.33 0.05 3.77
N ASN A 44 -1.61 -0.12 4.08
CA ASN A 44 -2.72 0.41 3.27
C ASN A 44 -2.93 1.93 3.47
N LYS A 45 -2.38 2.53 4.53
CA LYS A 45 -2.51 3.96 4.79
C LYS A 45 -1.63 4.75 3.83
N ASN A 46 -2.21 5.76 3.19
CA ASN A 46 -1.51 6.67 2.28
C ASN A 46 -0.93 7.90 3.01
N HIS A 47 -0.10 8.67 2.30
CA HIS A 47 0.48 9.95 2.75
C HIS A 47 1.24 9.86 4.10
N MET A 48 1.99 8.77 4.29
CA MET A 48 2.75 8.54 5.52
C MET A 48 4.25 8.82 5.38
N MET A 49 4.82 8.70 4.18
CA MET A 49 6.28 8.69 4.01
C MET A 49 6.95 9.95 4.54
N SER A 50 6.44 11.14 4.20
CA SER A 50 6.99 12.42 4.72
C SER A 50 6.92 12.50 6.24
N LYS A 51 5.85 12.01 6.86
CA LYS A 51 5.68 12.02 8.32
C LYS A 51 6.65 11.05 9.01
N LEU A 52 6.91 9.91 8.38
CA LEU A 52 7.87 8.92 8.88
C LEU A 52 9.32 9.38 8.69
N GLU A 53 9.59 10.07 7.59
CA GLU A 53 10.90 10.70 7.35
C GLU A 53 11.18 11.78 8.40
N ASN A 54 10.24 12.70 8.63
CA ASN A 54 10.36 13.70 9.69
C ASN A 54 10.54 13.06 11.06
N PHE A 55 9.83 11.96 11.34
CA PHE A 55 10.02 11.22 12.58
C PHE A 55 11.44 10.67 12.74
N LEU A 56 12.04 10.12 11.68
CA LEU A 56 13.43 9.66 11.71
C LEU A 56 14.42 10.81 11.95
N LEU A 57 14.21 11.94 11.28
CA LEU A 57 15.13 13.08 11.34
C LEU A 57 14.95 13.88 12.63
N ASP A 58 13.72 14.24 12.97
CA ASP A 58 13.42 15.20 14.03
C ASP A 58 13.26 14.54 15.40
N ASP A 59 12.52 13.43 15.49
CA ASP A 59 12.27 12.76 16.77
C ASP A 59 13.41 11.79 17.14
N LEU A 60 13.85 10.98 16.18
CA LEU A 60 14.91 10.01 16.42
C LEU A 60 16.33 10.62 16.26
N LYS A 61 16.43 11.86 15.76
CA LYS A 61 17.68 12.57 15.57
C LYS A 61 18.69 11.80 14.70
N ILE A 62 18.21 11.24 13.59
CA ILE A 62 19.09 10.68 12.56
C ILE A 62 19.66 11.82 11.74
N GLU A 63 20.95 11.81 11.51
CA GLU A 63 21.66 12.86 10.77
C GLU A 63 21.14 12.95 9.33
N LYS A 64 20.66 14.14 8.95
CA LYS A 64 19.96 14.36 7.68
C LYS A 64 20.83 14.09 6.45
N GLU A 65 22.05 14.58 6.45
CA GLU A 65 22.96 14.41 5.31
C GLU A 65 23.27 12.92 5.07
N TRP A 66 23.55 12.21 6.14
CA TRP A 66 23.76 10.77 6.07
C TRP A 66 22.50 10.04 5.61
N TYR A 67 21.33 10.38 6.18
CA TYR A 67 20.05 9.79 5.81
C TYR A 67 19.76 9.95 4.32
N CYS A 68 19.84 11.17 3.80
CA CYS A 68 19.56 11.46 2.39
C CYS A 68 20.49 10.69 1.43
N SER A 69 21.72 10.43 1.86
CA SER A 69 22.72 9.72 1.05
C SER A 69 22.61 8.20 1.13
N ASN A 70 22.11 7.65 2.23
CA ASN A 70 22.24 6.23 2.55
C ASN A 70 20.95 5.49 2.80
N VAL A 71 19.81 6.19 3.02
CA VAL A 71 18.53 5.55 3.35
C VAL A 71 17.48 5.93 2.33
N ALA A 72 16.80 4.94 1.79
CA ALA A 72 15.58 5.11 1.02
C ALA A 72 14.40 4.56 1.83
N LEU A 73 13.64 5.44 2.47
CA LEU A 73 12.34 5.09 3.06
C LEU A 73 11.29 5.16 1.97
N ARG A 74 10.64 4.03 1.67
CA ARG A 74 9.76 3.90 0.51
C ARG A 74 8.46 3.22 0.87
N ASP A 75 7.41 3.68 0.22
CA ASP A 75 6.10 3.07 0.28
C ASP A 75 6.02 1.83 -0.60
N MET A 76 5.11 0.91 -0.30
CA MET A 76 4.82 -0.23 -1.16
C MET A 76 3.34 -0.60 -1.11
N ILE A 77 2.83 -1.16 -2.21
CA ILE A 77 1.49 -1.71 -2.31
C ILE A 77 1.58 -3.22 -2.51
N ILE A 78 0.94 -3.95 -1.61
CA ILE A 78 0.74 -5.39 -1.75
C ILE A 78 -0.62 -5.59 -2.41
N ARG A 79 -0.63 -6.04 -3.68
CA ARG A 79 -1.85 -6.38 -4.41
C ARG A 79 -2.24 -7.82 -4.10
N ARG A 80 -2.78 -8.04 -2.91
CA ARG A 80 -3.16 -9.38 -2.46
C ARG A 80 -4.33 -9.35 -1.51
N SER A 81 -5.24 -10.33 -1.66
CA SER A 81 -6.19 -10.71 -0.62
C SER A 81 -5.82 -12.09 -0.08
N SER A 82 -5.91 -12.28 1.22
CA SER A 82 -5.77 -13.58 1.88
C SER A 82 -7.05 -13.90 2.63
N ASN A 83 -7.54 -15.12 2.50
CA ASN A 83 -8.62 -15.64 3.32
C ASN A 83 -8.03 -16.56 4.39
N SER A 84 -8.43 -16.38 5.62
CA SER A 84 -8.17 -17.32 6.70
C SER A 84 -9.46 -18.11 6.96
N ASP A 85 -9.72 -19.12 6.16
CA ASP A 85 -10.88 -20.01 6.36
C ASP A 85 -10.59 -21.12 7.37
N ALA A 86 -9.40 -21.16 7.91
CA ALA A 86 -8.95 -22.22 8.77
C ALA A 86 -9.39 -21.96 10.23
N LYS A 87 -10.07 -22.92 10.81
CA LYS A 87 -10.24 -23.06 12.25
C LYS A 87 -8.88 -23.21 12.98
N ASP A 88 -7.83 -23.53 12.23
CA ASP A 88 -6.44 -23.59 12.70
C ASP A 88 -5.64 -22.42 12.14
N ALA A 89 -5.09 -21.64 13.04
CA ALA A 89 -4.52 -20.30 12.83
C ALA A 89 -3.32 -20.17 11.88
N VAL A 90 -2.91 -21.21 11.17
CA VAL A 90 -1.66 -21.24 10.38
C VAL A 90 -1.87 -21.46 8.87
N GLN A 91 -3.08 -21.87 8.43
CA GLN A 91 -3.36 -22.00 6.99
C GLN A 91 -3.90 -20.69 6.41
N LEU A 92 -3.07 -19.99 5.65
CA LEU A 92 -3.46 -18.83 4.85
C LEU A 92 -3.65 -19.29 3.40
N THR A 93 -4.89 -19.29 2.93
CA THR A 93 -5.17 -19.43 1.50
C THR A 93 -5.07 -18.06 0.86
N THR A 94 -4.23 -17.94 -0.16
CA THR A 94 -3.95 -16.67 -0.79
C THR A 94 -3.91 -16.85 -2.29
N LYS A 95 -4.51 -15.89 -3.00
CA LYS A 95 -4.41 -15.80 -4.46
C LYS A 95 -2.96 -15.43 -4.85
N ILE A 96 -2.53 -15.84 -6.03
CA ILE A 96 -1.19 -15.55 -6.55
C ILE A 96 -0.96 -14.04 -6.58
N VAL A 97 0.13 -13.57 -5.97
CA VAL A 97 0.56 -12.17 -6.07
C VAL A 97 1.05 -11.96 -7.49
N GLN A 98 0.43 -11.04 -8.22
CA GLN A 98 0.92 -10.67 -9.55
C GLN A 98 2.12 -9.75 -9.43
N THR A 99 2.00 -8.66 -8.65
CA THR A 99 3.09 -7.70 -8.44
C THR A 99 3.03 -7.04 -7.06
N LEU A 100 4.22 -6.69 -6.56
CA LEU A 100 4.42 -5.75 -5.47
C LEU A 100 4.92 -4.44 -6.07
N LEU A 101 4.12 -3.38 -5.93
CA LEU A 101 4.54 -2.05 -6.36
C LEU A 101 5.39 -1.42 -5.27
N ILE A 102 6.56 -0.92 -5.63
CA ILE A 102 7.52 -0.30 -4.73
C ILE A 102 7.82 1.11 -5.23
N GLN A 103 7.75 2.08 -4.34
CA GLN A 103 8.11 3.46 -4.65
C GLN A 103 9.62 3.55 -4.97
N SER A 104 9.96 4.13 -6.11
CA SER A 104 11.36 4.38 -6.48
C SER A 104 11.86 5.73 -5.95
N PRO A 105 13.19 5.94 -5.90
CA PRO A 105 14.24 4.96 -6.12
C PRO A 105 14.48 4.05 -4.91
N VAL A 106 15.07 2.88 -5.16
CA VAL A 106 15.53 1.94 -4.13
C VAL A 106 17.02 1.66 -4.30
N TYR A 107 17.68 1.13 -3.26
CA TYR A 107 19.12 0.87 -3.25
C TYR A 107 19.47 -0.63 -3.39
N PHE A 108 18.54 -1.44 -3.88
CA PHE A 108 18.80 -2.85 -4.17
C PHE A 108 18.38 -3.19 -5.60
N ASP A 109 18.92 -4.26 -6.12
CA ASP A 109 18.63 -4.74 -7.48
C ASP A 109 17.27 -5.45 -7.51
N VAL A 110 16.25 -4.73 -7.99
CA VAL A 110 14.88 -5.26 -8.11
C VAL A 110 14.74 -6.30 -9.22
N SER A 111 15.66 -6.33 -10.20
CA SER A 111 15.59 -7.28 -11.32
C SER A 111 15.67 -8.74 -10.90
N LYS A 112 16.20 -9.00 -9.71
CA LYS A 112 16.25 -10.32 -9.07
C LYS A 112 14.88 -10.86 -8.64
N PHE A 113 13.87 -9.99 -8.58
CA PHE A 113 12.54 -10.33 -8.08
C PHE A 113 11.49 -10.07 -9.17
N LYS A 114 11.06 -11.11 -9.88
CA LYS A 114 10.13 -11.03 -11.03
C LYS A 114 8.79 -10.35 -10.72
N TRP A 115 8.42 -10.24 -9.45
CA TRP A 115 7.15 -9.72 -8.97
C TRP A 115 7.30 -8.35 -8.29
N PHE A 116 8.48 -7.73 -8.34
CA PHE A 116 8.69 -6.34 -7.93
C PHE A 116 8.57 -5.42 -9.14
N GLU A 117 7.78 -4.38 -8.99
CA GLU A 117 7.57 -3.33 -9.98
C GLU A 117 7.81 -1.97 -9.33
N LEU A 118 8.72 -1.18 -9.91
CA LEU A 118 8.99 0.17 -9.43
C LEU A 118 7.98 1.15 -10.00
N ASN A 119 7.47 2.04 -9.13
CA ASN A 119 6.52 3.06 -9.51
C ASN A 119 6.81 4.38 -8.77
N ASN A 120 6.78 5.50 -9.49
CA ASN A 120 7.04 6.83 -8.90
C ASN A 120 5.80 7.44 -8.25
N ASN A 121 4.60 6.99 -8.62
CA ASN A 121 3.32 7.59 -8.25
C ASN A 121 2.49 6.70 -7.32
N LEU A 122 3.15 6.04 -6.33
CA LEU A 122 2.47 5.09 -5.45
C LEU A 122 1.37 5.73 -4.61
N GLU A 123 1.54 6.97 -4.17
CA GLU A 123 0.50 7.69 -3.42
C GLU A 123 -0.76 7.87 -4.27
N MET A 124 -0.61 8.32 -5.52
CA MET A 124 -1.72 8.41 -6.46
C MET A 124 -2.39 7.03 -6.67
N MET A 125 -1.60 5.98 -6.84
CA MET A 125 -2.13 4.62 -7.00
C MET A 125 -2.90 4.12 -5.76
N LYS A 126 -2.46 4.46 -4.57
CA LYS A 126 -3.20 4.17 -3.33
C LYS A 126 -4.52 4.93 -3.26
N ASP A 127 -4.53 6.20 -3.65
CA ASP A 127 -5.75 7.01 -3.69
C ASP A 127 -6.73 6.47 -4.73
N ILE A 128 -6.27 6.12 -5.93
CA ILE A 128 -7.09 5.47 -6.94
C ILE A 128 -7.72 4.18 -6.38
N LYS A 129 -6.92 3.31 -5.76
CA LYS A 129 -7.42 2.09 -5.13
C LYS A 129 -8.44 2.40 -4.03
N LEU A 130 -8.20 3.41 -3.21
CA LEU A 130 -9.11 3.81 -2.14
C LEU A 130 -10.48 4.20 -2.69
N PHE A 131 -10.50 5.03 -3.71
CA PHE A 131 -11.74 5.60 -4.25
C PHE A 131 -12.45 4.66 -5.21
N THR A 132 -11.75 3.90 -6.04
CA THR A 132 -12.38 3.04 -7.06
C THR A 132 -12.68 1.63 -6.57
N TYR A 133 -11.98 1.18 -5.53
CA TYR A 133 -12.10 -0.18 -5.00
C TYR A 133 -12.68 -0.22 -3.58
N ASN A 134 -12.06 0.48 -2.62
CA ASN A 134 -12.52 0.41 -1.23
C ASN A 134 -13.83 1.18 -1.02
N SER A 135 -14.04 2.30 -1.70
CA SER A 135 -15.24 3.13 -1.55
C SER A 135 -16.53 2.39 -1.96
N PRO A 136 -16.62 1.75 -3.15
CA PRO A 136 -17.81 0.97 -3.50
C PRO A 136 -18.05 -0.22 -2.57
N HIS A 137 -17.00 -0.87 -2.03
CA HIS A 137 -17.16 -1.90 -1.02
C HIS A 137 -17.73 -1.35 0.29
N ALA A 138 -17.27 -0.19 0.73
CA ALA A 138 -17.82 0.47 1.91
C ALA A 138 -19.29 0.85 1.69
N ALA A 139 -19.62 1.41 0.52
CA ALA A 139 -21.01 1.70 0.15
C ALA A 139 -21.88 0.45 0.18
N CYS A 140 -21.40 -0.66 -0.40
CA CYS A 140 -22.06 -1.95 -0.35
C CYS A 140 -22.31 -2.44 1.09
N ALA A 141 -21.29 -2.33 1.95
CA ALA A 141 -21.37 -2.75 3.34
C ALA A 141 -22.40 -1.92 4.13
N TYR A 142 -22.34 -0.59 4.04
CA TYR A 142 -23.26 0.29 4.77
C TYR A 142 -24.70 0.19 4.29
N VAL A 143 -24.91 0.19 2.98
CA VAL A 143 -26.25 0.07 2.40
C VAL A 143 -26.79 -1.34 2.63
N GLY A 144 -25.96 -2.36 2.44
CA GLY A 144 -26.31 -3.76 2.69
C GLY A 144 -26.75 -3.99 4.14
N TYR A 145 -26.01 -3.46 5.10
CA TYR A 145 -26.38 -3.50 6.51
C TYR A 145 -27.76 -2.88 6.77
N LYS A 146 -28.03 -1.71 6.16
CA LYS A 146 -29.34 -1.05 6.26
C LYS A 146 -30.48 -1.88 5.67
N TYR A 147 -30.20 -2.68 4.66
CA TYR A 147 -31.18 -3.61 4.04
C TYR A 147 -31.24 -4.97 4.74
N GLY A 148 -30.47 -5.18 5.81
CA GLY A 148 -30.48 -6.40 6.63
C GLY A 148 -29.58 -7.53 6.15
N TYR A 149 -28.71 -7.29 5.15
CA TYR A 149 -27.72 -8.26 4.72
C TYR A 149 -26.61 -8.45 5.74
N GLN A 150 -26.14 -9.69 5.91
CA GLN A 150 -25.09 -10.01 6.88
C GLN A 150 -23.69 -9.97 6.27
N THR A 151 -23.57 -10.11 4.95
CA THR A 151 -22.29 -10.12 4.25
C THR A 151 -22.31 -9.19 3.03
N ILE A 152 -21.11 -8.70 2.65
CA ILE A 152 -20.93 -7.91 1.42
C ILE A 152 -21.29 -8.76 0.19
N GLU A 153 -20.97 -10.06 0.22
CA GLU A 153 -21.29 -10.97 -0.88
C GLU A 153 -22.78 -11.06 -1.14
N GLU A 154 -23.61 -11.19 -0.09
CA GLU A 154 -25.07 -11.20 -0.23
C GLU A 154 -25.59 -9.84 -0.71
N ALA A 155 -25.10 -8.75 -0.10
CA ALA A 155 -25.52 -7.39 -0.44
C ALA A 155 -25.19 -7.03 -1.89
N SER A 156 -24.04 -7.44 -2.41
CA SER A 156 -23.61 -7.15 -3.78
C SER A 156 -24.46 -7.82 -4.87
N LYS A 157 -25.25 -8.84 -4.52
CA LYS A 157 -26.22 -9.50 -5.43
C LYS A 157 -27.52 -8.69 -5.60
N ASN A 158 -27.78 -7.74 -4.71
CA ASN A 158 -28.93 -6.84 -4.82
C ASN A 158 -28.70 -5.79 -5.90
N LYS A 159 -29.68 -5.62 -6.82
CA LYS A 159 -29.57 -4.72 -7.99
C LYS A 159 -29.40 -3.25 -7.58
N ASP A 160 -30.13 -2.80 -6.57
CA ASP A 160 -30.08 -1.40 -6.14
C ASP A 160 -28.74 -1.07 -5.51
N ILE A 161 -28.21 -1.99 -4.70
CA ILE A 161 -26.88 -1.85 -4.09
C ILE A 161 -25.80 -1.87 -5.17
N LYS A 162 -25.92 -2.75 -6.17
CA LYS A 162 -25.00 -2.80 -7.30
C LYS A 162 -24.98 -1.47 -8.08
N THR A 163 -26.16 -0.89 -8.33
CA THR A 163 -26.26 0.43 -8.98
C THR A 163 -25.57 1.53 -8.16
N ILE A 164 -25.70 1.49 -6.83
CA ILE A 164 -25.00 2.44 -5.94
C ILE A 164 -23.47 2.23 -6.02
N MET A 165 -22.99 0.99 -6.01
CA MET A 165 -21.57 0.70 -6.16
C MET A 165 -21.01 1.22 -7.49
N GLU A 166 -21.74 0.98 -8.59
CA GLU A 166 -21.36 1.48 -9.93
C GLU A 166 -21.32 3.02 -9.97
N ALA A 167 -22.31 3.68 -9.37
CA ALA A 167 -22.32 5.14 -9.25
C ALA A 167 -21.11 5.67 -8.45
N CYS A 168 -20.76 5.03 -7.34
CA CYS A 168 -19.55 5.38 -6.57
C CYS A 168 -18.28 5.29 -7.42
N VAL A 169 -18.14 4.25 -8.24
CA VAL A 169 -16.97 4.11 -9.14
C VAL A 169 -16.95 5.23 -10.19
N LEU A 170 -18.09 5.56 -10.78
CA LEU A 170 -18.18 6.64 -11.78
C LEU A 170 -17.85 8.02 -11.19
N GLU A 171 -18.35 8.31 -9.99
CA GLU A 171 -17.98 9.54 -9.27
C GLU A 171 -16.49 9.58 -8.94
N ALA A 172 -15.95 8.48 -8.42
CA ALA A 172 -14.53 8.36 -8.11
C ALA A 172 -13.65 8.60 -9.34
N LYS A 173 -13.98 7.98 -10.49
CA LYS A 173 -13.25 8.19 -11.74
C LYS A 173 -13.25 9.65 -12.18
N LYS A 174 -14.40 10.34 -12.11
CA LYS A 174 -14.49 11.78 -12.43
C LYS A 174 -13.60 12.63 -11.51
N GLY A 175 -13.64 12.37 -10.20
CA GLY A 175 -12.81 13.06 -9.22
C GLY A 175 -11.31 12.82 -9.46
N ILE A 176 -10.92 11.60 -9.74
CA ILE A 176 -9.51 11.23 -10.02
C ILE A 176 -9.02 11.95 -11.28
N LEU A 177 -9.75 11.88 -12.38
CA LEU A 177 -9.38 12.56 -13.64
C LEU A 177 -9.29 14.09 -13.51
N SER A 178 -10.01 14.69 -12.56
CA SER A 178 -9.92 16.14 -12.30
C SER A 178 -8.79 16.51 -11.35
N SER A 179 -8.26 15.58 -10.57
CA SER A 179 -7.33 15.84 -9.46
C SER A 179 -5.91 15.34 -9.72
N PHE A 180 -5.75 14.38 -10.62
CA PHE A 180 -4.47 13.76 -10.94
C PHE A 180 -4.14 13.85 -12.43
N GLU A 181 -2.86 13.92 -12.74
CA GLU A 181 -2.36 13.81 -14.12
C GLU A 181 -2.36 12.33 -14.55
N ILE A 182 -3.53 11.82 -14.90
CA ILE A 182 -3.75 10.46 -15.41
C ILE A 182 -4.78 10.51 -16.54
N THR A 183 -4.58 9.70 -17.58
CA THR A 183 -5.55 9.56 -18.66
C THR A 183 -6.70 8.64 -18.26
N ALA A 184 -7.83 8.76 -18.95
CA ALA A 184 -8.98 7.87 -18.72
C ALA A 184 -8.62 6.40 -19.01
N GLU A 185 -7.80 6.16 -20.04
CA GLU A 185 -7.35 4.82 -20.45
C GLU A 185 -6.45 4.19 -19.36
N GLU A 186 -5.48 4.94 -18.84
CA GLU A 186 -4.60 4.47 -17.75
C GLU A 186 -5.40 4.18 -16.46
N LEU A 187 -6.41 5.01 -16.16
CA LEU A 187 -7.28 4.81 -15.01
C LEU A 187 -8.13 3.55 -15.18
N ASP A 188 -8.70 3.34 -16.37
CA ASP A 188 -9.52 2.17 -16.67
C ASP A 188 -8.70 0.88 -16.59
N ASP A 189 -7.49 0.86 -17.18
CA ASP A 189 -6.53 -0.26 -17.09
C ASP A 189 -6.17 -0.58 -15.61
N PHE A 190 -5.94 0.47 -14.81
CA PHE A 190 -5.65 0.27 -13.39
C PHE A 190 -6.84 -0.35 -12.63
N VAL A 191 -8.06 0.14 -12.87
CA VAL A 191 -9.28 -0.36 -12.23
C VAL A 191 -9.59 -1.78 -12.68
N GLU A 192 -9.41 -2.10 -13.95
CA GLU A 192 -9.62 -3.44 -14.51
C GLU A 192 -8.64 -4.46 -13.90
N LYS A 193 -7.35 -4.15 -13.87
CA LYS A 193 -6.31 -4.98 -13.23
C LYS A 193 -6.58 -5.20 -11.73
N ALA A 194 -7.11 -4.18 -11.04
CA ALA A 194 -7.50 -4.32 -9.65
C ALA A 194 -8.69 -5.27 -9.48
N ASN A 195 -9.67 -5.23 -10.39
CA ASN A 195 -10.87 -6.08 -10.38
C ASN A 195 -10.58 -7.53 -10.82
N GLU A 196 -9.69 -7.75 -11.78
CA GLU A 196 -9.30 -9.11 -12.19
C GLU A 196 -8.69 -9.93 -11.04
N THR A 197 -8.05 -9.26 -10.11
CA THR A 197 -7.48 -9.89 -8.91
C THR A 197 -8.56 -10.42 -7.96
N LEU A 198 -9.82 -10.00 -8.14
CA LEU A 198 -10.96 -10.36 -7.28
C LEU A 198 -11.84 -11.44 -7.88
N ASN A 199 -11.93 -11.50 -9.21
CA ASN A 199 -12.86 -12.38 -9.92
C ASN A 199 -12.25 -13.74 -10.27
N LYS A 200 -11.01 -14.01 -9.90
CA LYS A 200 -10.29 -15.28 -10.02
C LYS A 200 -9.97 -15.84 -8.65
#